data_bcb6ed231da36c537279313c5c0d79a6
#
_entry.id   bcb6ed231da36c537279313c5c0d79a6
#
_cell.length_a   1.000
_cell.length_b   1.000
_cell.length_c   1.000
_cell.angle_alpha   90.00
_cell.angle_beta   90.00
_cell.angle_gamma   90.00
#
_symmetry.space_group_name_H-M   'P 1'
#
loop_
_entity.id
_entity.type
_entity.pdbx_description
1 polymer ?
#
loop_
_entity_poly.entity_id
_entity_poly.type
_entity_poly.pdbx_seq_one_letter_code
_entity_poly.pdbx_strand_id
1 'polypeptide(L)'
;MASLAAHLDRVKNNEKINPIYDEENKTFKADGETILAADDVSGICTVLDALRRITASDKPHGDIEVAFSVCEEAGVLGSKYFDFNAFKARKAYVFDAPGHIGRIILQAPSKCKFTYKIHGKSAHAGNEPEKGINAIKAASALIMQLPDNRQSPYTTTNISTIHAGTNSTNVVCDYAEILAEARSTNDKEFEEVLQKFAAPIKEIEEKYGVTIEYNENVMYYTFKIEPEEEVVQIALKAMNKLGIEPVLNAGGGGMDGNHFNRHGIKAIGIAPGYFKNHTPNEHIFIEDLITCGKLAAEIAWSVK
;
A
#
# COMPACT_ATOMS: atom_id res chain seq x y z
N MET A 1 -6.52 6.24 25.41
CA MET A 1 -5.20 6.17 24.72
C MET A 1 -5.42 5.96 23.24
N ALA A 2 -4.67 6.67 22.37
CA ALA A 2 -4.71 6.53 20.91
C ALA A 2 -3.29 6.54 20.33
N SER A 3 -3.11 5.84 19.19
CA SER A 3 -1.92 5.91 18.36
C SER A 3 -2.16 6.85 17.17
N LEU A 4 -1.19 7.74 16.91
CA LEU A 4 -1.12 8.56 15.70
C LEU A 4 0.02 8.01 14.83
N ALA A 5 -0.28 7.67 13.59
CA ALA A 5 0.66 6.96 12.73
C ALA A 5 0.83 7.63 11.35
N ALA A 6 2.05 7.52 10.82
CA ALA A 6 2.47 7.95 9.48
C ALA A 6 3.70 7.15 9.06
N HIS A 7 4.06 7.15 7.76
CA HIS A 7 5.30 6.51 7.34
C HIS A 7 6.41 7.51 6.97
N LEU A 8 7.67 7.05 7.07
CA LEU A 8 8.86 7.89 6.89
C LEU A 8 9.50 7.77 5.51
N ASP A 9 9.19 6.72 4.78
CA ASP A 9 9.73 6.47 3.45
C ASP A 9 8.87 7.08 2.35
N ARG A 10 9.33 6.98 1.14
CA ARG A 10 8.66 7.42 -0.08
C ARG A 10 8.96 6.46 -1.22
N VAL A 11 8.16 6.48 -2.27
CA VAL A 11 8.51 5.75 -3.51
C VAL A 11 9.90 6.18 -3.98
N LYS A 12 10.65 5.23 -4.54
CA LYS A 12 12.04 5.46 -4.96
C LYS A 12 12.13 6.63 -5.93
N ASN A 13 12.76 7.68 -5.43
CA ASN A 13 13.22 8.79 -6.23
C ASN A 13 14.58 9.19 -5.66
N ASN A 14 15.63 9.04 -6.46
CA ASN A 14 17.01 9.34 -6.04
C ASN A 14 17.34 10.83 -6.17
N GLU A 15 16.41 11.64 -6.65
CA GLU A 15 16.61 13.05 -6.93
C GLU A 15 16.21 13.92 -5.73
N LYS A 16 16.77 15.11 -5.67
CA LYS A 16 16.43 16.08 -4.64
C LYS A 16 15.03 16.62 -4.92
N ILE A 17 14.13 16.46 -3.95
CA ILE A 17 12.80 17.05 -4.01
C ILE A 17 12.92 18.56 -3.93
N ASN A 18 12.23 19.27 -4.83
CA ASN A 18 12.14 20.71 -4.88
C ASN A 18 10.66 21.13 -4.80
N PRO A 19 10.12 21.33 -3.59
CA PRO A 19 8.72 21.73 -3.41
C PRO A 19 8.52 23.17 -3.88
N ILE A 20 7.47 23.38 -4.67
CA ILE A 20 7.06 24.69 -5.18
C ILE A 20 5.79 25.11 -4.47
N TYR A 21 5.79 26.32 -3.90
CA TYR A 21 4.57 26.94 -3.41
C TYR A 21 3.80 27.58 -4.58
N ASP A 22 2.58 27.11 -4.79
CA ASP A 22 1.64 27.67 -5.76
C ASP A 22 0.68 28.60 -5.02
N GLU A 23 0.93 29.91 -5.15
CA GLU A 23 0.17 30.94 -4.44
C GLU A 23 -1.27 31.04 -4.92
N GLU A 24 -1.52 30.80 -6.21
CA GLU A 24 -2.85 30.86 -6.81
C GLU A 24 -3.75 29.75 -6.29
N ASN A 25 -3.23 28.51 -6.29
CA ASN A 25 -3.98 27.33 -5.84
C ASN A 25 -3.84 27.02 -4.34
N LYS A 26 -3.00 27.77 -3.62
CA LYS A 26 -2.71 27.53 -2.19
C LYS A 26 -2.24 26.11 -1.93
N THR A 27 -1.34 25.59 -2.78
CA THR A 27 -0.79 24.24 -2.68
C THR A 27 0.73 24.27 -2.63
N PHE A 28 1.32 23.24 -1.99
CA PHE A 28 2.66 22.81 -2.35
C PHE A 28 2.54 21.74 -3.44
N LYS A 29 3.39 21.81 -4.45
CA LYS A 29 3.43 20.85 -5.56
C LYS A 29 4.87 20.45 -5.90
N ALA A 30 5.01 19.32 -6.56
CA ALA A 30 6.27 18.92 -7.19
C ALA A 30 6.66 19.88 -8.32
N ASP A 31 7.93 19.85 -8.71
CA ASP A 31 8.47 20.66 -9.81
C ASP A 31 8.15 20.10 -11.21
N GLY A 32 7.51 18.96 -11.30
CA GLY A 32 7.16 18.25 -12.53
C GLY A 32 8.20 17.22 -12.99
N GLU A 33 9.37 17.16 -12.34
CA GLU A 33 10.44 16.18 -12.62
C GLU A 33 10.47 15.09 -11.56
N THR A 34 10.24 15.46 -10.27
CA THR A 34 10.23 14.54 -9.14
C THR A 34 8.85 14.49 -8.50
N ILE A 35 8.65 13.54 -7.57
CA ILE A 35 7.49 13.57 -6.67
C ILE A 35 7.65 14.68 -5.63
N LEU A 36 6.56 15.07 -4.95
CA LEU A 36 6.61 15.98 -3.80
C LEU A 36 6.96 15.27 -2.49
N ALA A 37 6.64 13.99 -2.39
CA ALA A 37 6.66 13.19 -1.15
C ALA A 37 5.69 13.74 -0.07
N ALA A 38 4.58 14.35 -0.47
CA ALA A 38 3.50 14.66 0.45
C ALA A 38 2.91 13.39 1.06
N ASP A 39 2.95 12.30 0.33
CA ASP A 39 2.82 10.91 0.74
C ASP A 39 4.18 10.39 1.24
N ASP A 40 4.51 10.25 2.58
CA ASP A 40 3.61 10.64 3.68
C ASP A 40 4.25 11.67 4.63
N VAL A 41 5.08 12.57 4.11
CA VAL A 41 5.61 13.70 4.91
C VAL A 41 4.48 14.54 5.51
N SER A 42 3.31 14.58 4.84
CA SER A 42 2.14 15.30 5.35
C SER A 42 1.54 14.64 6.60
N GLY A 43 1.52 13.32 6.66
CA GLY A 43 1.13 12.58 7.87
C GLY A 43 2.12 12.84 9.03
N ILE A 44 3.43 12.83 8.74
CA ILE A 44 4.45 13.18 9.75
C ILE A 44 4.20 14.60 10.27
N CYS A 45 4.02 15.58 9.37
CA CYS A 45 3.71 16.96 9.76
C CYS A 45 2.43 17.05 10.59
N THR A 46 1.40 16.31 10.23
CA THR A 46 0.13 16.23 10.96
C THR A 46 0.35 15.76 12.40
N VAL A 47 1.08 14.65 12.57
CA VAL A 47 1.38 14.09 13.90
C VAL A 47 2.21 15.07 14.73
N LEU A 48 3.26 15.65 14.17
CA LEU A 48 4.13 16.60 14.88
C LEU A 48 3.39 17.89 15.24
N ASP A 49 2.54 18.44 14.37
CA ASP A 49 1.73 19.61 14.68
C ASP A 49 0.69 19.32 15.77
N ALA A 50 0.08 18.11 15.74
CA ALA A 50 -0.82 17.68 16.80
C ALA A 50 -0.11 17.63 18.17
N LEU A 51 1.07 17.03 18.24
CA LEU A 51 1.87 16.98 19.48
C LEU A 51 2.23 18.37 19.97
N ARG A 52 2.66 19.26 19.05
CA ARG A 52 2.95 20.66 19.40
C ARG A 52 1.74 21.38 19.99
N ARG A 53 0.54 21.16 19.41
CA ARG A 53 -0.70 21.77 19.93
C ARG A 53 -1.10 21.20 21.29
N ILE A 54 -0.92 19.91 21.49
CA ILE A 54 -1.27 19.22 22.73
C ILE A 54 -0.35 19.69 23.85
N THR A 55 0.97 19.72 23.62
CA THR A 55 1.95 20.17 24.63
C THR A 55 1.87 21.66 24.95
N ALA A 56 1.33 22.47 24.05
CA ALA A 56 1.09 23.90 24.27
C ALA A 56 -0.29 24.20 24.91
N SER A 57 -1.03 23.18 25.34
CA SER A 57 -2.40 23.30 25.86
C SER A 57 -2.56 22.58 27.18
N ASP A 58 -3.33 23.18 28.09
CA ASP A 58 -3.72 22.58 29.39
C ASP A 58 -4.98 21.69 29.24
N LYS A 59 -5.47 21.44 28.00
CA LYS A 59 -6.62 20.57 27.79
C LYS A 59 -6.27 19.14 28.21
N PRO A 60 -7.15 18.48 29.00
CA PRO A 60 -6.92 17.10 29.38
C PRO A 60 -6.97 16.18 28.13
N HIS A 61 -6.06 15.24 28.08
CA HIS A 61 -5.98 14.20 27.06
C HIS A 61 -5.56 12.86 27.65
N GLY A 62 -5.90 11.75 26.98
CA GLY A 62 -5.33 10.45 27.32
C GLY A 62 -3.89 10.32 26.83
N ASP A 63 -3.24 9.22 27.18
CA ASP A 63 -1.91 8.92 26.65
C ASP A 63 -1.97 8.78 25.11
N ILE A 64 -0.90 9.26 24.46
CA ILE A 64 -0.76 9.25 23.01
C ILE A 64 0.50 8.46 22.66
N GLU A 65 0.36 7.51 21.78
CA GLU A 65 1.48 6.80 21.17
C GLU A 65 1.70 7.34 19.76
N VAL A 66 2.95 7.43 19.35
CA VAL A 66 3.32 7.80 17.97
C VAL A 66 3.98 6.62 17.32
N ALA A 67 3.51 6.27 16.14
CA ALA A 67 4.05 5.20 15.34
C ALA A 67 4.53 5.74 13.98
N PHE A 68 5.83 5.79 13.78
CA PHE A 68 6.41 6.08 12.48
C PHE A 68 7.00 4.81 11.89
N SER A 69 6.45 4.38 10.76
CA SER A 69 6.94 3.20 10.04
C SER A 69 7.97 3.56 8.98
N VAL A 70 8.66 2.56 8.48
CA VAL A 70 9.58 2.63 7.35
C VAL A 70 9.18 1.58 6.31
N CYS A 71 9.57 1.76 5.06
CA CYS A 71 9.27 0.80 4.00
C CYS A 71 7.74 0.50 3.84
N GLU A 72 6.89 1.50 4.05
CA GLU A 72 5.46 1.38 3.75
C GLU A 72 5.27 1.18 2.25
N GLU A 73 5.92 1.99 1.44
CA GLU A 73 5.88 1.97 -0.02
C GLU A 73 6.43 0.68 -0.66
N ALA A 74 7.18 -0.08 0.12
CA ALA A 74 7.63 -1.42 -0.28
C ALA A 74 6.57 -2.52 -0.01
N GLY A 75 5.34 -2.12 0.34
CA GLY A 75 4.20 -3.00 0.61
C GLY A 75 3.91 -3.18 2.09
N VAL A 76 3.86 -2.07 2.82
CA VAL A 76 3.51 -1.97 4.24
C VAL A 76 4.44 -2.82 5.12
N LEU A 77 5.75 -2.85 4.72
CA LEU A 77 6.70 -3.80 5.29
C LEU A 77 7.11 -3.42 6.71
N GLY A 78 7.31 -2.13 7.00
CA GLY A 78 7.84 -1.68 8.29
C GLY A 78 6.90 -1.99 9.44
N SER A 79 5.63 -1.65 9.32
CA SER A 79 4.64 -1.93 10.36
C SER A 79 4.35 -3.43 10.56
N LYS A 80 4.65 -4.27 9.57
CA LYS A 80 4.61 -5.74 9.72
C LYS A 80 5.51 -6.23 10.86
N TYR A 81 6.61 -5.51 11.13
CA TYR A 81 7.62 -5.86 12.13
C TYR A 81 7.56 -5.01 13.41
N PHE A 82 6.51 -4.22 13.61
CA PHE A 82 6.30 -3.52 14.87
C PHE A 82 6.13 -4.54 16.02
N ASP A 83 6.69 -4.21 17.16
CA ASP A 83 6.34 -4.91 18.40
C ASP A 83 4.95 -4.45 18.89
N PHE A 84 3.91 -5.05 18.36
CA PHE A 84 2.53 -4.72 18.74
C PHE A 84 2.20 -4.99 20.22
N ASN A 85 3.03 -5.75 20.94
CA ASN A 85 2.86 -5.96 22.38
C ASN A 85 3.28 -4.72 23.17
N ALA A 86 4.15 -3.88 22.62
CA ALA A 86 4.54 -2.62 23.22
C ALA A 86 3.42 -1.57 23.17
N PHE A 87 2.49 -1.68 22.21
CA PHE A 87 1.37 -0.75 22.07
C PHE A 87 0.31 -0.99 23.16
N LYS A 88 0.00 0.05 23.91
CA LYS A 88 -1.11 0.08 24.88
C LYS A 88 -2.39 0.59 24.24
N ALA A 89 -2.29 1.45 23.23
CA ALA A 89 -3.43 1.95 22.46
C ALA A 89 -4.19 0.80 21.82
N ARG A 90 -5.51 0.95 21.75
CA ARG A 90 -6.41 0.02 21.05
C ARG A 90 -7.13 0.69 19.89
N LYS A 91 -6.78 1.95 19.62
CA LYS A 91 -7.27 2.76 18.50
C LYS A 91 -6.07 3.44 17.85
N ALA A 92 -6.02 3.46 16.52
CA ALA A 92 -4.98 4.13 15.76
C ALA A 92 -5.59 4.97 14.61
N TYR A 93 -4.96 6.09 14.34
CA TYR A 93 -5.30 7.00 13.25
C TYR A 93 -4.09 7.12 12.35
N VAL A 94 -4.18 6.60 11.15
CA VAL A 94 -3.11 6.58 10.14
C VAL A 94 -3.35 7.73 9.19
N PHE A 95 -2.46 8.73 9.18
CA PHE A 95 -2.60 9.93 8.35
C PHE A 95 -1.97 9.73 6.98
N ASP A 96 -2.39 8.69 6.28
CA ASP A 96 -1.84 8.20 5.03
C ASP A 96 -2.97 7.79 4.09
N ALA A 97 -3.72 8.78 3.59
CA ALA A 97 -4.74 8.55 2.57
C ALA A 97 -4.78 9.72 1.59
N PRO A 98 -4.88 9.48 0.28
CA PRO A 98 -5.03 10.57 -0.69
C PRO A 98 -6.42 11.21 -0.60
N GLY A 99 -6.49 12.51 -0.87
CA GLY A 99 -7.73 13.26 -0.94
C GLY A 99 -7.82 14.41 0.06
N HIS A 100 -8.91 15.17 -0.03
CA HIS A 100 -9.17 16.27 0.91
C HIS A 100 -9.37 15.79 2.33
N ILE A 101 -9.07 16.69 3.28
CA ILE A 101 -9.41 16.49 4.68
C ILE A 101 -10.92 16.18 4.82
N GLY A 102 -11.26 15.25 5.73
CA GLY A 102 -12.62 14.71 5.87
C GLY A 102 -12.74 13.28 5.34
N ARG A 103 -11.89 12.89 4.40
CA ARG A 103 -11.88 11.51 3.91
C ARG A 103 -11.32 10.55 4.96
N ILE A 104 -12.11 9.52 5.28
CA ILE A 104 -11.78 8.44 6.21
C ILE A 104 -11.78 7.12 5.45
N ILE A 105 -10.71 6.34 5.58
CA ILE A 105 -10.61 4.99 5.01
C ILE A 105 -10.98 3.97 6.08
N LEU A 106 -12.09 3.29 5.87
CA LEU A 106 -12.63 2.26 6.78
C LEU A 106 -12.28 0.84 6.35
N GLN A 107 -11.81 0.65 5.13
CA GLN A 107 -11.48 -0.66 4.59
C GLN A 107 -10.29 -0.55 3.64
N ALA A 108 -9.35 -1.50 3.74
CA ALA A 108 -8.27 -1.67 2.78
C ALA A 108 -8.15 -3.15 2.38
N PRO A 109 -7.65 -3.48 1.17
CA PRO A 109 -7.56 -4.86 0.70
C PRO A 109 -6.46 -5.67 1.38
N SER A 110 -6.53 -7.00 1.25
CA SER A 110 -5.37 -7.89 1.31
C SER A 110 -4.53 -7.70 0.05
N LYS A 111 -3.24 -7.98 0.14
CA LYS A 111 -2.34 -8.03 -1.03
C LYS A 111 -1.40 -9.22 -0.94
N CYS A 112 -1.28 -9.94 -2.06
CA CYS A 112 -0.25 -10.95 -2.28
C CYS A 112 0.58 -10.60 -3.50
N LYS A 113 1.89 -10.81 -3.41
CA LYS A 113 2.83 -10.74 -4.53
C LYS A 113 3.25 -12.16 -4.91
N PHE A 114 3.23 -12.44 -6.20
CA PHE A 114 3.65 -13.70 -6.77
C PHE A 114 4.90 -13.53 -7.62
N THR A 115 5.82 -14.47 -7.48
CA THR A 115 7.02 -14.55 -8.31
C THR A 115 7.14 -15.96 -8.86
N TYR A 116 7.32 -16.07 -10.16
CA TYR A 116 7.61 -17.33 -10.84
C TYR A 116 8.97 -17.20 -11.51
N LYS A 117 9.90 -18.11 -11.19
CA LYS A 117 11.15 -18.25 -11.92
C LYS A 117 11.11 -19.58 -12.67
N ILE A 118 11.14 -19.50 -13.98
CA ILE A 118 10.92 -20.61 -14.88
C ILE A 118 12.27 -21.01 -15.47
N HIS A 119 12.71 -22.22 -15.18
CA HIS A 119 13.98 -22.76 -15.61
C HIS A 119 13.76 -23.78 -16.73
N GLY A 120 14.27 -23.47 -17.89
CA GLY A 120 14.34 -24.35 -19.06
C GLY A 120 15.74 -24.91 -19.26
N LYS A 121 16.15 -25.04 -20.54
CA LYS A 121 17.46 -25.53 -20.92
C LYS A 121 17.96 -24.83 -22.18
N SER A 122 19.14 -24.26 -22.15
CA SER A 122 19.76 -23.66 -23.32
C SER A 122 20.23 -24.70 -24.34
N ALA A 123 20.19 -24.33 -25.61
CA ALA A 123 20.73 -25.08 -26.72
C ALA A 123 21.01 -24.12 -27.89
N HIS A 124 21.83 -24.54 -28.83
CA HIS A 124 22.08 -23.77 -30.06
C HIS A 124 20.84 -23.82 -30.97
N ALA A 125 20.18 -22.66 -31.18
CA ALA A 125 18.88 -22.59 -31.86
C ALA A 125 18.88 -23.09 -33.32
N GLY A 126 20.03 -23.03 -33.97
CA GLY A 126 20.16 -23.51 -35.37
C GLY A 126 20.68 -24.94 -35.52
N ASN A 127 21.46 -25.44 -34.54
CA ASN A 127 22.10 -26.76 -34.68
C ASN A 127 21.36 -27.87 -33.94
N GLU A 128 20.88 -27.57 -32.72
CA GLU A 128 20.30 -28.57 -31.81
C GLU A 128 19.14 -28.01 -31.00
N PRO A 129 18.17 -27.31 -31.62
CA PRO A 129 17.05 -26.68 -30.90
C PRO A 129 16.23 -27.69 -30.09
N GLU A 130 16.15 -28.93 -30.51
CA GLU A 130 15.41 -30.04 -29.86
C GLU A 130 16.04 -30.47 -28.53
N LYS A 131 17.32 -30.13 -28.28
CA LYS A 131 17.98 -30.36 -26.96
C LYS A 131 17.69 -29.28 -25.94
N GLY A 132 17.11 -28.15 -26.40
CA GLY A 132 16.71 -27.03 -25.53
C GLY A 132 15.30 -27.18 -25.01
N ILE A 133 15.03 -26.46 -23.90
CA ILE A 133 13.69 -26.29 -23.30
C ILE A 133 13.44 -24.79 -23.18
N ASN A 134 12.48 -24.28 -23.93
CA ASN A 134 12.27 -22.83 -24.06
C ASN A 134 11.38 -22.30 -22.93
N ALA A 135 12.02 -21.58 -21.99
CA ALA A 135 11.33 -20.96 -20.85
C ALA A 135 10.31 -19.88 -21.25
N ILE A 136 10.54 -19.16 -22.37
CA ILE A 136 9.57 -18.13 -22.85
C ILE A 136 8.24 -18.78 -23.23
N LYS A 137 8.27 -19.95 -23.90
CA LYS A 137 7.04 -20.67 -24.26
C LYS A 137 6.27 -21.13 -23.02
N ALA A 138 6.97 -21.65 -22.01
CA ALA A 138 6.38 -22.08 -20.75
C ALA A 138 5.80 -20.86 -19.98
N ALA A 139 6.55 -19.75 -19.90
CA ALA A 139 6.09 -18.52 -19.29
C ALA A 139 4.83 -17.95 -19.97
N SER A 140 4.81 -17.94 -21.31
CA SER A 140 3.65 -17.47 -22.06
C SER A 140 2.41 -18.33 -21.81
N ALA A 141 2.58 -19.66 -21.76
CA ALA A 141 1.49 -20.58 -21.49
C ALA A 141 0.98 -20.44 -20.03
N LEU A 142 1.87 -20.20 -19.08
CA LEU A 142 1.51 -19.93 -17.70
C LEU A 142 0.69 -18.64 -17.59
N ILE A 143 1.17 -17.54 -18.16
CA ILE A 143 0.48 -16.24 -18.16
C ILE A 143 -0.95 -16.35 -18.70
N MET A 144 -1.16 -17.11 -19.75
CA MET A 144 -2.49 -17.30 -20.34
C MET A 144 -3.48 -18.07 -19.46
N GLN A 145 -3.01 -18.73 -18.40
CA GLN A 145 -3.84 -19.44 -17.43
C GLN A 145 -4.01 -18.65 -16.13
N LEU A 146 -3.14 -17.67 -15.84
CA LEU A 146 -3.24 -16.85 -14.64
C LEU A 146 -4.40 -15.86 -14.72
N PRO A 147 -5.09 -15.59 -13.60
CA PRO A 147 -6.12 -14.56 -13.56
C PRO A 147 -5.49 -13.16 -13.74
N ASP A 148 -6.12 -12.32 -14.55
CA ASP A 148 -5.70 -10.94 -14.79
C ASP A 148 -6.89 -9.98 -14.76
N ASN A 149 -6.64 -8.70 -14.39
CA ASN A 149 -7.63 -7.65 -14.26
C ASN A 149 -8.62 -7.85 -13.08
N ARG A 150 -9.83 -7.32 -13.23
CA ARG A 150 -10.89 -7.38 -12.21
C ARG A 150 -11.59 -8.72 -12.24
N GLN A 151 -11.45 -9.47 -11.14
CA GLN A 151 -12.07 -10.79 -10.98
C GLN A 151 -13.49 -10.68 -10.39
N SER A 152 -13.74 -9.66 -9.56
CA SER A 152 -15.03 -9.38 -8.92
C SER A 152 -15.07 -7.91 -8.47
N PRO A 153 -16.19 -7.42 -7.90
CA PRO A 153 -16.21 -6.11 -7.24
C PRO A 153 -15.16 -5.95 -6.13
N TYR A 154 -14.70 -7.05 -5.55
CA TYR A 154 -13.81 -7.08 -4.38
C TYR A 154 -12.38 -7.44 -4.70
N THR A 155 -12.13 -8.10 -5.87
CA THR A 155 -10.86 -8.75 -6.17
C THR A 155 -10.29 -8.27 -7.50
N THR A 156 -9.02 -7.88 -7.49
CA THR A 156 -8.24 -7.51 -8.67
C THR A 156 -6.93 -8.28 -8.71
N THR A 157 -6.46 -8.56 -9.91
CA THR A 157 -5.19 -9.21 -10.17
C THR A 157 -4.43 -8.45 -11.27
N ASN A 158 -3.12 -8.57 -11.26
CA ASN A 158 -2.28 -7.94 -12.28
C ASN A 158 -1.02 -8.77 -12.52
N ILE A 159 -0.73 -9.05 -13.77
CA ILE A 159 0.55 -9.60 -14.21
C ILE A 159 1.41 -8.41 -14.61
N SER A 160 2.35 -8.02 -13.74
CA SER A 160 3.02 -6.72 -13.84
C SER A 160 4.26 -6.73 -14.72
N THR A 161 5.04 -7.80 -14.68
CA THR A 161 6.29 -7.89 -15.44
C THR A 161 6.56 -9.30 -15.93
N ILE A 162 7.24 -9.39 -17.08
CA ILE A 162 7.92 -10.58 -17.54
C ILE A 162 9.33 -10.19 -18.00
N HIS A 163 10.34 -10.90 -17.52
CA HIS A 163 11.72 -10.79 -17.96
C HIS A 163 12.17 -12.16 -18.46
N ALA A 164 12.74 -12.24 -19.65
CA ALA A 164 13.17 -13.52 -20.21
C ALA A 164 14.32 -13.36 -21.21
N GLY A 165 15.17 -14.35 -21.24
CA GLY A 165 16.25 -14.49 -22.22
C GLY A 165 17.41 -13.50 -22.08
N THR A 166 18.26 -13.56 -23.07
CA THR A 166 19.36 -12.62 -23.30
C THR A 166 19.14 -11.96 -24.66
N ASN A 167 19.87 -10.90 -24.99
CA ASN A 167 19.75 -10.23 -26.29
C ASN A 167 20.30 -11.08 -27.47
N SER A 168 20.32 -12.41 -27.33
CA SER A 168 20.89 -13.36 -28.31
C SER A 168 19.79 -14.22 -28.92
N THR A 169 19.65 -14.20 -30.23
CA THR A 169 18.62 -14.96 -30.97
C THR A 169 19.04 -16.38 -31.33
N ASN A 170 20.33 -16.74 -31.19
CA ASN A 170 20.88 -18.05 -31.56
C ASN A 170 20.93 -19.06 -30.42
N VAL A 171 20.32 -18.74 -29.25
CA VAL A 171 20.24 -19.61 -28.08
C VAL A 171 18.78 -19.81 -27.69
N VAL A 172 18.37 -21.06 -27.41
CA VAL A 172 17.08 -21.37 -26.80
C VAL A 172 17.07 -20.77 -25.39
N CYS A 173 16.08 -19.95 -25.09
CA CYS A 173 15.96 -19.26 -23.81
C CYS A 173 15.69 -20.25 -22.67
N ASP A 174 16.54 -20.24 -21.66
CA ASP A 174 16.50 -21.17 -20.52
C ASP A 174 16.01 -20.54 -19.21
N TYR A 175 15.64 -19.26 -19.22
CA TYR A 175 15.14 -18.58 -18.02
C TYR A 175 14.10 -17.53 -18.34
N ALA A 176 13.03 -17.51 -17.52
CA ALA A 176 12.05 -16.43 -17.50
C ALA A 176 11.59 -16.16 -16.07
N GLU A 177 11.27 -14.90 -15.77
CA GLU A 177 10.72 -14.47 -14.49
C GLU A 177 9.42 -13.68 -14.72
N ILE A 178 8.38 -14.01 -13.94
CA ILE A 178 7.09 -13.32 -13.96
C ILE A 178 6.82 -12.77 -12.57
N LEU A 179 6.40 -11.50 -12.49
CA LEU A 179 5.86 -10.89 -11.27
C LEU A 179 4.38 -10.58 -11.47
N ALA A 180 3.58 -10.95 -10.47
CA ALA A 180 2.15 -10.67 -10.44
C ALA A 180 1.70 -10.27 -9.02
N GLU A 181 0.51 -9.69 -8.92
CA GLU A 181 -0.13 -9.41 -7.64
C GLU A 181 -1.63 -9.71 -7.67
N ALA A 182 -2.17 -9.98 -6.49
CA ALA A 182 -3.61 -10.01 -6.25
C ALA A 182 -3.96 -9.13 -5.06
N ARG A 183 -5.12 -8.47 -5.13
CA ARG A 183 -5.71 -7.71 -4.03
C ARG A 183 -7.17 -8.10 -3.87
N SER A 184 -7.63 -8.20 -2.62
CA SER A 184 -9.04 -8.43 -2.34
C SER A 184 -9.47 -7.80 -1.01
N THR A 185 -10.68 -7.24 -0.99
CA THR A 185 -11.37 -6.80 0.23
C THR A 185 -12.28 -7.89 0.81
N ASN A 186 -12.26 -9.09 0.23
CA ASN A 186 -13.03 -10.27 0.66
C ASN A 186 -12.05 -11.41 0.94
N ASP A 187 -12.01 -11.90 2.19
CA ASP A 187 -11.07 -12.94 2.61
C ASP A 187 -11.23 -14.25 1.83
N LYS A 188 -12.47 -14.68 1.59
CA LYS A 188 -12.73 -15.93 0.86
C LYS A 188 -12.26 -15.85 -0.58
N GLU A 189 -12.57 -14.75 -1.28
CA GLU A 189 -12.10 -14.53 -2.64
C GLU A 189 -10.58 -14.38 -2.71
N PHE A 190 -9.97 -13.81 -1.64
CA PHE A 190 -8.51 -13.74 -1.55
C PHE A 190 -7.88 -15.12 -1.52
N GLU A 191 -8.35 -16.01 -0.66
CA GLU A 191 -7.87 -17.40 -0.62
C GLU A 191 -8.12 -18.14 -1.95
N GLU A 192 -9.27 -17.94 -2.59
CA GLU A 192 -9.58 -18.54 -3.90
C GLU A 192 -8.62 -18.05 -5.00
N VAL A 193 -8.25 -16.77 -4.98
CA VAL A 193 -7.33 -16.22 -5.99
C VAL A 193 -5.91 -16.71 -5.78
N LEU A 194 -5.44 -16.88 -4.53
CA LEU A 194 -4.14 -17.49 -4.24
C LEU A 194 -4.04 -18.89 -4.89
N GLN A 195 -5.07 -19.71 -4.73
CA GLN A 195 -5.13 -21.03 -5.35
C GLN A 195 -5.08 -20.98 -6.89
N LYS A 196 -5.74 -20.01 -7.52
CA LYS A 196 -5.71 -19.84 -8.99
C LYS A 196 -4.32 -19.49 -9.52
N PHE A 197 -3.50 -18.77 -8.74
CA PHE A 197 -2.11 -18.48 -9.09
C PHE A 197 -1.20 -19.72 -8.96
N ALA A 198 -1.47 -20.62 -8.04
CA ALA A 198 -0.69 -21.85 -7.86
C ALA A 198 -1.11 -22.99 -8.80
N ALA A 199 -2.39 -23.08 -9.15
CA ALA A 199 -2.98 -24.25 -9.85
C ALA A 199 -2.30 -24.63 -11.18
N PRO A 200 -1.91 -23.72 -12.08
CA PRO A 200 -1.39 -24.10 -13.40
C PRO A 200 0.07 -24.60 -13.38
N ILE A 201 0.80 -24.43 -12.26
CA ILE A 201 2.25 -24.68 -12.21
C ILE A 201 2.60 -26.08 -12.65
N LYS A 202 2.01 -27.08 -12.03
CA LYS A 202 2.32 -28.49 -12.32
C LYS A 202 2.03 -28.89 -13.76
N GLU A 203 0.92 -28.44 -14.33
CA GLU A 203 0.58 -28.69 -15.73
C GLU A 203 1.63 -28.10 -16.67
N ILE A 204 2.08 -26.87 -16.39
CA ILE A 204 3.10 -26.19 -17.20
C ILE A 204 4.44 -26.92 -17.11
N GLU A 205 4.87 -27.34 -15.91
CA GLU A 205 6.10 -28.10 -15.71
C GLU A 205 6.07 -29.39 -16.51
N GLU A 206 4.99 -30.17 -16.39
CA GLU A 206 4.85 -31.46 -17.10
C GLU A 206 4.80 -31.26 -18.62
N LYS A 207 4.06 -30.27 -19.09
CA LYS A 207 3.85 -30.03 -20.53
C LYS A 207 5.08 -29.50 -21.26
N TYR A 208 5.84 -28.62 -20.60
CA TYR A 208 6.98 -27.93 -21.22
C TYR A 208 8.35 -28.47 -20.78
N GLY A 209 8.39 -29.34 -19.78
CA GLY A 209 9.64 -29.90 -19.23
C GLY A 209 10.49 -28.89 -18.47
N VAL A 210 9.89 -27.82 -17.99
CA VAL A 210 10.53 -26.76 -17.18
C VAL A 210 10.42 -27.08 -15.68
N THR A 211 11.22 -26.39 -14.87
CA THR A 211 11.02 -26.31 -13.42
C THR A 211 10.61 -24.88 -13.03
N ILE A 212 9.63 -24.75 -12.17
CA ILE A 212 9.11 -23.43 -11.75
C ILE A 212 9.33 -23.24 -10.24
N GLU A 213 10.19 -22.30 -9.87
CA GLU A 213 10.26 -21.80 -8.50
C GLU A 213 9.12 -20.78 -8.31
N TYR A 214 8.16 -21.13 -7.48
CA TYR A 214 7.01 -20.30 -7.14
C TYR A 214 7.16 -19.73 -5.73
N ASN A 215 6.99 -18.42 -5.61
CA ASN A 215 6.93 -17.75 -4.32
C ASN A 215 5.65 -16.93 -4.21
N GLU A 216 4.87 -17.24 -3.19
CA GLU A 216 3.66 -16.55 -2.77
C GLU A 216 3.97 -15.78 -1.49
N ASN A 217 3.85 -14.46 -1.53
CA ASN A 217 4.15 -13.59 -0.39
C ASN A 217 2.95 -12.70 -0.07
N VAL A 218 2.20 -13.08 0.96
CA VAL A 218 1.12 -12.24 1.49
C VAL A 218 1.76 -11.07 2.23
N MET A 219 1.59 -9.87 1.66
CA MET A 219 2.14 -8.62 2.19
C MET A 219 1.36 -8.17 3.43
N TYR A 220 0.04 -8.11 3.31
CA TYR A 220 -0.89 -7.74 4.37
C TYR A 220 -2.28 -8.30 4.09
N TYR A 221 -3.12 -8.33 5.12
CA TYR A 221 -4.51 -8.78 5.05
C TYR A 221 -5.48 -7.61 5.10
N THR A 222 -6.67 -7.80 4.54
CA THR A 222 -7.76 -6.81 4.57
C THR A 222 -8.20 -6.47 5.99
N PHE A 223 -8.71 -5.28 6.16
CA PHE A 223 -9.50 -4.91 7.32
C PHE A 223 -10.77 -4.18 6.89
N LYS A 224 -11.78 -4.22 7.74
CA LYS A 224 -12.99 -3.43 7.64
C LYS A 224 -13.39 -2.95 9.03
N ILE A 225 -13.61 -1.65 9.16
CA ILE A 225 -14.09 -1.00 10.38
C ILE A 225 -15.50 -0.47 10.09
N GLU A 226 -16.45 -0.83 10.95
CA GLU A 226 -17.80 -0.34 10.78
C GLU A 226 -17.92 1.12 11.28
N PRO A 227 -18.80 1.95 10.67
CA PRO A 227 -18.94 3.36 11.06
C PRO A 227 -19.27 3.58 12.54
N GLU A 228 -19.92 2.64 13.19
CA GLU A 228 -20.32 2.68 14.60
C GLU A 228 -19.18 2.45 15.59
N GLU A 229 -18.04 1.94 15.11
CA GLU A 229 -16.88 1.67 15.95
C GLU A 229 -16.35 2.96 16.60
N GLU A 230 -15.90 2.84 17.84
CA GLU A 230 -15.48 3.99 18.66
C GLU A 230 -14.37 4.82 17.98
N VAL A 231 -13.42 4.18 17.29
CA VAL A 231 -12.34 4.86 16.57
C VAL A 231 -12.88 5.80 15.49
N VAL A 232 -13.94 5.40 14.78
CA VAL A 232 -14.62 6.22 13.77
C VAL A 232 -15.40 7.33 14.43
N GLN A 233 -16.20 7.01 15.47
CA GLN A 233 -17.04 7.97 16.17
C GLN A 233 -16.24 9.11 16.83
N ILE A 234 -15.04 8.82 17.31
CA ILE A 234 -14.12 9.85 17.83
C ILE A 234 -13.67 10.78 16.71
N ALA A 235 -13.26 10.24 15.54
CA ALA A 235 -12.86 11.03 14.39
C ALA A 235 -14.01 11.89 13.86
N LEU A 236 -15.22 11.33 13.74
CA LEU A 236 -16.42 12.06 13.30
C LEU A 236 -16.78 13.21 14.23
N LYS A 237 -16.71 13.01 15.56
CA LYS A 237 -16.94 14.07 16.54
C LYS A 237 -15.89 15.18 16.44
N ALA A 238 -14.62 14.81 16.25
CA ALA A 238 -13.54 15.77 16.08
C ALA A 238 -13.71 16.58 14.78
N MET A 239 -14.07 15.93 13.69
CA MET A 239 -14.35 16.57 12.40
C MET A 239 -15.54 17.55 12.51
N ASN A 240 -16.66 17.10 13.08
CA ASN A 240 -17.83 17.95 13.28
C ASN A 240 -17.51 19.23 14.09
N LYS A 241 -16.71 19.10 15.13
CA LYS A 241 -16.25 20.24 15.97
C LYS A 241 -15.40 21.25 15.20
N LEU A 242 -14.70 20.81 14.17
CA LEU A 242 -13.89 21.63 13.29
C LEU A 242 -14.62 22.07 12.01
N GLY A 243 -15.89 21.68 11.84
CA GLY A 243 -16.68 21.99 10.64
C GLY A 243 -16.24 21.23 9.39
N ILE A 244 -15.59 20.06 9.58
CA ILE A 244 -15.11 19.21 8.48
C ILE A 244 -16.21 18.22 8.12
N GLU A 245 -16.62 18.18 6.86
CA GLU A 245 -17.59 17.19 6.35
C GLU A 245 -16.93 15.82 6.18
N PRO A 246 -17.36 14.76 6.89
CA PRO A 246 -16.76 13.45 6.78
C PRO A 246 -17.22 12.69 5.54
N VAL A 247 -16.27 12.00 4.89
CA VAL A 247 -16.52 11.13 3.73
C VAL A 247 -15.94 9.75 4.01
N LEU A 248 -16.78 8.76 4.25
CA LEU A 248 -16.38 7.40 4.57
C LEU A 248 -16.12 6.60 3.29
N ASN A 249 -14.94 6.01 3.15
CA ASN A 249 -14.51 5.31 1.94
C ASN A 249 -13.87 3.95 2.23
N ALA A 250 -13.84 3.11 1.20
CA ALA A 250 -12.91 2.00 1.10
C ALA A 250 -11.66 2.45 0.32
N GLY A 251 -10.48 2.03 0.77
CA GLY A 251 -9.22 2.22 0.07
C GLY A 251 -8.96 1.14 -0.98
N GLY A 252 -8.23 1.50 -2.04
CA GLY A 252 -7.76 0.55 -3.07
C GLY A 252 -6.34 0.03 -2.81
N GLY A 253 -5.60 0.68 -1.91
CA GLY A 253 -4.25 0.32 -1.47
C GLY A 253 -4.24 -0.18 -0.02
N GLY A 254 -3.10 -0.75 0.40
CA GLY A 254 -2.82 -1.02 1.81
C GLY A 254 -2.28 0.23 2.48
N MET A 255 -2.20 0.19 3.78
CA MET A 255 -1.59 1.18 4.67
C MET A 255 -1.18 0.49 5.97
N ASP A 256 -0.43 1.15 6.83
CA ASP A 256 -0.05 0.61 8.15
C ASP A 256 -1.26 0.12 8.97
N GLY A 257 -2.42 0.71 8.75
CA GLY A 257 -3.70 0.30 9.34
C GLY A 257 -4.05 -1.18 9.14
N ASN A 258 -3.56 -1.83 8.07
CA ASN A 258 -3.75 -3.26 7.84
C ASN A 258 -3.12 -4.08 8.97
N HIS A 259 -1.87 -3.76 9.35
CA HIS A 259 -1.17 -4.47 10.42
C HIS A 259 -1.70 -4.11 11.80
N PHE A 260 -2.03 -2.84 12.07
CA PHE A 260 -2.69 -2.44 13.31
C PHE A 260 -3.97 -3.26 13.55
N ASN A 261 -4.86 -3.31 12.55
CA ASN A 261 -6.12 -4.06 12.64
C ASN A 261 -5.88 -5.56 12.79
N ARG A 262 -4.88 -6.13 12.11
CA ARG A 262 -4.52 -7.54 12.23
C ARG A 262 -4.09 -7.93 13.64
N HIS A 263 -3.52 -6.99 14.39
CA HIS A 263 -3.07 -7.18 15.78
C HIS A 263 -4.07 -6.64 16.82
N GLY A 264 -5.32 -6.40 16.42
CA GLY A 264 -6.40 -6.03 17.35
C GLY A 264 -6.40 -4.56 17.80
N ILE A 265 -5.65 -3.70 17.12
CA ILE A 265 -5.72 -2.24 17.30
C ILE A 265 -6.60 -1.68 16.19
N LYS A 266 -7.80 -1.20 16.54
CA LYS A 266 -8.75 -0.64 15.58
C LYS A 266 -8.19 0.61 14.92
N ALA A 267 -7.83 0.52 13.64
CA ALA A 267 -7.17 1.60 12.89
C ALA A 267 -8.01 2.04 11.68
N ILE A 268 -8.04 3.34 11.44
CA ILE A 268 -8.63 3.97 10.26
C ILE A 268 -7.61 4.88 9.58
N GLY A 269 -7.73 5.04 8.26
CA GLY A 269 -6.93 6.02 7.52
C GLY A 269 -7.62 7.38 7.47
N ILE A 270 -6.86 8.46 7.53
CA ILE A 270 -7.34 9.85 7.39
C ILE A 270 -6.50 10.57 6.33
N ALA A 271 -7.15 11.32 5.45
CA ALA A 271 -6.49 12.06 4.40
C ALA A 271 -5.92 13.39 4.93
N PRO A 272 -4.61 13.67 4.76
CA PRO A 272 -4.00 14.94 5.13
C PRO A 272 -4.06 16.02 4.02
N GLY A 273 -4.61 15.70 2.84
CA GLY A 273 -4.84 16.70 1.78
C GLY A 273 -3.95 16.57 0.56
N TYR A 274 -3.22 15.47 0.36
CA TYR A 274 -2.40 15.25 -0.83
C TYR A 274 -3.16 14.55 -1.95
N PHE A 275 -2.69 14.77 -3.18
CA PHE A 275 -3.26 14.22 -4.41
C PHE A 275 -2.17 13.81 -5.38
N LYS A 276 -2.52 12.88 -6.28
CA LYS A 276 -1.64 12.39 -7.35
C LYS A 276 -0.28 11.90 -6.84
N ASN A 277 -0.29 11.30 -5.64
CA ASN A 277 0.89 10.67 -5.06
C ASN A 277 1.55 9.69 -6.04
N HIS A 278 2.84 9.42 -5.85
CA HIS A 278 3.68 8.58 -6.71
C HIS A 278 3.88 9.13 -8.14
N THR A 279 3.53 10.37 -8.40
CA THR A 279 3.70 11.02 -9.71
C THR A 279 4.34 12.41 -9.60
N PRO A 280 4.97 12.92 -10.69
CA PRO A 280 5.49 14.30 -10.73
C PRO A 280 4.40 15.39 -10.65
N ASN A 281 3.13 15.03 -10.63
CA ASN A 281 2.01 15.96 -10.43
C ASN A 281 1.50 15.99 -9.00
N GLU A 282 2.22 15.38 -8.07
CA GLU A 282 1.87 15.34 -6.67
C GLU A 282 1.77 16.75 -6.08
N HIS A 283 0.71 16.98 -5.32
CA HIS A 283 0.47 18.27 -4.65
C HIS A 283 -0.35 18.06 -3.38
N ILE A 284 -0.28 19.03 -2.47
CA ILE A 284 -1.03 19.06 -1.22
C ILE A 284 -1.64 20.45 -0.99
N PHE A 285 -2.90 20.49 -0.57
CA PHE A 285 -3.57 21.73 -0.17
C PHE A 285 -3.10 22.14 1.24
N ILE A 286 -2.60 23.37 1.37
CA ILE A 286 -2.05 23.89 2.63
C ILE A 286 -3.12 23.95 3.71
N GLU A 287 -4.34 24.35 3.34
CA GLU A 287 -5.46 24.41 4.28
C GLU A 287 -5.81 23.04 4.85
N ASP A 288 -5.82 21.99 3.99
CA ASP A 288 -6.07 20.62 4.41
C ASP A 288 -4.98 20.14 5.36
N LEU A 289 -3.70 20.37 5.05
CA LEU A 289 -2.57 19.99 5.89
C LEU A 289 -2.65 20.64 7.29
N ILE A 290 -2.91 21.95 7.34
CA ILE A 290 -3.04 22.69 8.62
C ILE A 290 -4.26 22.16 9.39
N THR A 291 -5.36 21.89 8.69
CA THR A 291 -6.59 21.40 9.31
C THR A 291 -6.44 19.98 9.80
N CYS A 292 -5.66 19.15 9.12
CA CYS A 292 -5.36 17.79 9.55
C CYS A 292 -4.58 17.77 10.87
N GLY A 293 -3.59 18.67 11.06
CA GLY A 293 -2.90 18.82 12.34
C GLY A 293 -3.84 19.23 13.47
N LYS A 294 -4.82 20.13 13.20
CA LYS A 294 -5.87 20.47 14.18
C LYS A 294 -6.76 19.26 14.49
N LEU A 295 -7.14 18.50 13.46
CA LEU A 295 -7.98 17.30 13.60
C LEU A 295 -7.29 16.24 14.46
N ALA A 296 -6.01 15.95 14.20
CA ALA A 296 -5.23 14.99 14.97
C ALA A 296 -5.14 15.39 16.45
N ALA A 297 -4.94 16.68 16.75
CA ALA A 297 -4.97 17.19 18.13
C ALA A 297 -6.37 17.05 18.76
N GLU A 298 -7.42 17.37 18.02
CA GLU A 298 -8.80 17.24 18.52
C GLU A 298 -9.20 15.79 18.80
N ILE A 299 -8.76 14.85 17.95
CA ILE A 299 -8.89 13.40 18.19
C ILE A 299 -8.20 13.03 19.51
N ALA A 300 -6.94 13.45 19.69
CA ALA A 300 -6.17 13.15 20.90
C ALA A 300 -6.84 13.69 22.19
N TRP A 301 -7.39 14.90 22.16
CA TRP A 301 -8.17 15.45 23.29
C TRP A 301 -9.50 14.74 23.53
N SER A 302 -10.03 14.04 22.53
CA SER A 302 -11.30 13.29 22.62
C SER A 302 -11.11 11.87 23.16
N VAL A 303 -9.88 11.36 23.17
CA VAL A 303 -9.55 10.04 23.73
C VAL A 303 -9.18 10.20 25.19
N LYS A 304 -9.97 9.59 26.07
CA LYS A 304 -9.73 9.57 27.52
C LYS A 304 -8.94 8.35 27.94
#